data_d131b8f61e59a92917d6e899a5d5b80b
#
_entry.id   d131b8f61e59a92917d6e899a5d5b80b
#
_cell.length_a   1.000
_cell.length_b   1.000
_cell.length_c   1.000
_cell.angle_alpha   90.00
_cell.angle_beta   90.00
_cell.angle_gamma   90.00
#
_symmetry.space_group_name_H-M   'P 1'
#
loop_
_entity.id
_entity.type
_entity.pdbx_description
1 polymer ?
#
loop_
_entity_poly.entity_id
_entity_poly.type
_entity_poly.pdbx_seq_one_letter_code
_entity_poly.pdbx_strand_id
1 'polypeptide(L)'
;MRKILWGAPMALALLPVPAAAQLATSAPALVAFQVPASPAQTAAAIDRFYASRAGAPLWFVGGQPSPAAQILLARLRTANFDGLPEGPALAARIDALRASPQTISAADWQLSSAYLALAGKLHGPAPGLNYVDAAARPRVESADRMLFLAGQSTMLDAHVSAMLRMSRLYEDLRAATLADAAAKGGVTDPRLFANLQRARALPATGRYLVVNPAAAELMMVDNGEVVDRMRVVVGTRQTPTAPMASAIGYVTVNPYWNVPEDLVQKILAPRVVTQGLSYLKRGHYQAVDSFGADAKIIAPESIDWKAIKAGTAKVKLRQSPGPFNSMGLMKFGFPNAYGIYLHDEPVKAQFSKSERALSNGCVRLPDAARLARWMLGHDPQVAGGAGDQHIALPQAVPVYITYLTAQPVPGGAVRWASDIYSLDSPVTSPVTTRLTAN
;
A
#
# COMPACT_ATOMS: atom_id res chain seq x y z
N MET A 1 -30.72 -21.45 -75.52
CA MET A 1 -30.19 -22.42 -74.55
C MET A 1 -29.14 -21.74 -73.68
N ARG A 2 -29.47 -21.23 -72.49
CA ARG A 2 -28.52 -20.66 -71.54
C ARG A 2 -28.54 -21.57 -70.32
N LYS A 3 -27.40 -22.15 -69.99
CA LYS A 3 -27.20 -22.98 -68.80
C LYS A 3 -27.00 -22.08 -67.60
N ILE A 4 -27.84 -22.20 -66.60
CA ILE A 4 -27.70 -21.58 -65.28
C ILE A 4 -26.82 -22.45 -64.41
N LEU A 5 -25.66 -21.93 -63.98
CA LEU A 5 -24.77 -22.56 -63.02
C LEU A 5 -25.21 -22.16 -61.60
N TRP A 6 -25.50 -23.14 -60.79
CA TRP A 6 -25.80 -22.99 -59.34
C TRP A 6 -24.49 -22.81 -58.57
N GLY A 7 -24.37 -21.71 -57.87
CA GLY A 7 -23.29 -21.48 -56.92
C GLY A 7 -23.55 -22.20 -55.61
N ALA A 8 -22.52 -22.90 -55.11
CA ALA A 8 -22.54 -23.60 -53.82
C ALA A 8 -22.49 -22.61 -52.65
N PRO A 9 -23.12 -22.90 -51.50
CA PRO A 9 -23.08 -22.02 -50.34
C PRO A 9 -21.73 -22.10 -49.68
N MET A 10 -21.15 -20.93 -49.44
CA MET A 10 -19.93 -20.71 -48.68
C MET A 10 -20.19 -20.99 -47.19
N ALA A 11 -19.62 -22.05 -46.64
CA ALA A 11 -19.68 -22.35 -45.23
C ALA A 11 -18.82 -21.34 -44.43
N LEU A 12 -19.48 -20.53 -43.61
CA LEU A 12 -18.84 -19.60 -42.68
C LEU A 12 -18.27 -20.42 -41.52
N ALA A 13 -16.95 -20.60 -41.48
CA ALA A 13 -16.28 -21.27 -40.37
C ALA A 13 -16.32 -20.35 -39.15
N LEU A 14 -17.10 -20.73 -38.12
CA LEU A 14 -17.07 -20.16 -36.80
C LEU A 14 -15.71 -20.48 -36.13
N LEU A 15 -14.86 -19.49 -35.98
CA LEU A 15 -13.66 -19.62 -35.16
C LEU A 15 -14.06 -19.74 -33.68
N PRO A 16 -13.45 -20.63 -32.90
CA PRO A 16 -13.77 -20.76 -31.50
C PRO A 16 -13.25 -19.51 -30.75
N VAL A 17 -14.13 -18.87 -29.99
CA VAL A 17 -13.80 -17.84 -29.02
C VAL A 17 -12.94 -18.48 -27.94
N PRO A 18 -11.74 -17.93 -27.60
CA PRO A 18 -10.95 -18.50 -26.53
C PRO A 18 -11.72 -18.39 -25.21
N ALA A 19 -11.81 -19.52 -24.50
CA ALA A 19 -12.41 -19.61 -23.17
C ALA A 19 -11.73 -18.60 -22.24
N ALA A 20 -12.54 -17.78 -21.56
CA ALA A 20 -12.08 -16.89 -20.53
C ALA A 20 -11.27 -17.68 -19.49
N ALA A 21 -10.00 -17.33 -19.33
CA ALA A 21 -9.13 -17.94 -18.34
C ALA A 21 -9.77 -17.74 -16.96
N GLN A 22 -10.17 -18.83 -16.34
CA GLN A 22 -10.52 -18.87 -14.93
C GLN A 22 -9.29 -18.45 -14.15
N LEU A 23 -9.33 -17.24 -13.56
CA LEU A 23 -8.37 -16.83 -12.56
C LEU A 23 -8.58 -17.73 -11.34
N ALA A 24 -7.83 -18.83 -11.31
CA ALA A 24 -7.71 -19.67 -10.14
C ALA A 24 -7.26 -18.78 -8.97
N THR A 25 -8.08 -18.68 -7.93
CA THR A 25 -7.73 -18.12 -6.63
C THR A 25 -6.79 -19.09 -5.91
N SER A 26 -5.59 -19.28 -6.44
CA SER A 26 -4.47 -19.79 -5.65
C SER A 26 -4.03 -18.64 -4.75
N ALA A 27 -4.04 -18.86 -3.44
CA ALA A 27 -3.42 -17.95 -2.49
C ALA A 27 -2.01 -17.62 -3.02
N PRO A 28 -1.64 -16.32 -3.16
CA PRO A 28 -0.33 -15.98 -3.67
C PRO A 28 0.72 -16.59 -2.75
N ALA A 29 1.58 -17.43 -3.32
CA ALA A 29 2.76 -17.94 -2.62
C ALA A 29 3.48 -16.73 -2.03
N LEU A 30 3.75 -16.76 -0.73
CA LEU A 30 4.53 -15.73 -0.04
C LEU A 30 5.88 -15.64 -0.76
N VAL A 31 6.01 -14.63 -1.63
CA VAL A 31 7.30 -14.34 -2.27
C VAL A 31 8.22 -13.92 -1.15
N ALA A 32 9.25 -14.72 -0.89
CA ALA A 32 10.21 -14.45 0.18
C ALA A 32 10.76 -13.04 0.02
N PHE A 33 10.75 -12.26 1.12
CA PHE A 33 11.53 -11.04 1.19
C PHE A 33 13.00 -11.41 0.88
N GLN A 34 13.68 -10.61 0.05
CA GLN A 34 15.15 -10.68 0.05
C GLN A 34 15.58 -10.34 1.46
N VAL A 35 16.14 -11.33 2.15
CA VAL A 35 16.69 -11.14 3.50
C VAL A 35 17.78 -10.07 3.37
N PRO A 36 17.77 -8.99 4.18
CA PRO A 36 18.84 -8.03 4.17
C PRO A 36 20.19 -8.76 4.30
N ALA A 37 21.18 -8.38 3.51
CA ALA A 37 22.52 -8.98 3.58
C ALA A 37 23.03 -8.90 5.02
N SER A 38 23.62 -9.99 5.52
CA SER A 38 24.24 -9.98 6.84
C SER A 38 25.38 -8.94 6.88
N PRO A 39 25.77 -8.44 8.06
CA PRO A 39 26.92 -7.55 8.18
C PRO A 39 28.18 -8.09 7.50
N ALA A 40 28.43 -9.41 7.59
CA ALA A 40 29.56 -10.07 6.94
C ALA A 40 29.42 -10.06 5.40
N GLN A 41 28.22 -10.30 4.86
CA GLN A 41 27.98 -10.22 3.40
C GLN A 41 28.13 -8.79 2.89
N THR A 42 27.69 -7.80 3.66
CA THR A 42 27.84 -6.37 3.32
C THR A 42 29.31 -5.98 3.31
N ALA A 43 30.10 -6.37 4.33
CA ALA A 43 31.52 -6.14 4.38
C ALA A 43 32.27 -6.76 3.20
N ALA A 44 31.98 -8.04 2.89
CA ALA A 44 32.56 -8.73 1.75
C ALA A 44 32.21 -8.06 0.39
N ALA A 45 31.01 -7.49 0.24
CA ALA A 45 30.65 -6.75 -0.97
C ALA A 45 31.46 -5.44 -1.09
N ILE A 46 31.68 -4.73 0.03
CA ILE A 46 32.50 -3.51 0.05
C ILE A 46 33.96 -3.86 -0.29
N ASP A 47 34.50 -4.92 0.29
CA ASP A 47 35.88 -5.35 0.04
C ASP A 47 36.11 -5.72 -1.43
N ARG A 48 35.16 -6.48 -2.05
CA ARG A 48 35.19 -6.79 -3.50
C ARG A 48 35.15 -5.52 -4.34
N PHE A 49 34.27 -4.58 -3.98
CA PHE A 49 34.16 -3.31 -4.69
C PHE A 49 35.47 -2.53 -4.70
N TYR A 50 36.15 -2.37 -3.54
CA TYR A 50 37.44 -1.65 -3.49
C TYR A 50 38.56 -2.44 -4.14
N ALA A 51 38.55 -3.75 -4.05
CA ALA A 51 39.52 -4.59 -4.78
C ALA A 51 39.42 -4.39 -6.30
N SER A 52 38.22 -4.32 -6.84
CA SER A 52 37.96 -4.06 -8.28
C SER A 52 38.43 -2.67 -8.74
N ARG A 53 38.61 -1.74 -7.81
CA ARG A 53 39.06 -0.36 -8.04
C ARG A 53 40.56 -0.17 -7.73
N ALA A 54 41.33 -1.23 -7.50
CA ALA A 54 42.72 -1.19 -7.00
C ALA A 54 42.86 -0.31 -5.73
N GLY A 55 41.87 -0.31 -4.85
CA GLY A 55 41.82 0.49 -3.63
C GLY A 55 41.51 1.98 -3.81
N ALA A 56 41.16 2.43 -5.04
CA ALA A 56 40.83 3.84 -5.30
C ALA A 56 39.57 4.26 -4.51
N PRO A 57 39.64 5.38 -3.75
CA PRO A 57 38.53 5.86 -2.96
C PRO A 57 37.33 6.26 -3.85
N LEU A 58 36.11 6.12 -3.31
CA LEU A 58 34.88 6.53 -3.95
C LEU A 58 34.41 7.92 -3.47
N TRP A 59 34.54 8.16 -2.18
CA TRP A 59 33.94 9.30 -1.48
C TRP A 59 34.88 10.46 -1.24
N PHE A 60 36.21 10.21 -1.24
CA PHE A 60 37.21 11.22 -0.94
C PHE A 60 38.10 11.48 -2.17
N VAL A 61 38.34 12.75 -2.45
CA VAL A 61 39.22 13.21 -3.54
C VAL A 61 40.31 14.08 -2.91
N GLY A 62 41.60 13.71 -3.11
CA GLY A 62 42.71 14.44 -2.48
C GLY A 62 42.63 14.52 -0.96
N GLY A 63 42.03 13.49 -0.30
CA GLY A 63 41.85 13.46 1.14
C GLY A 63 40.65 14.28 1.65
N GLN A 64 39.94 14.98 0.78
CA GLN A 64 38.76 15.78 1.13
C GLN A 64 37.46 15.07 0.73
N PRO A 65 36.38 15.23 1.51
CA PRO A 65 35.08 14.65 1.11
C PRO A 65 34.53 15.29 -0.16
N SER A 66 34.19 14.44 -1.12
CA SER A 66 33.49 14.87 -2.34
C SER A 66 32.11 15.47 -2.02
N PRO A 67 31.44 16.18 -2.94
CA PRO A 67 30.07 16.66 -2.75
C PRO A 67 29.11 15.54 -2.36
N ALA A 68 29.24 14.35 -2.96
CA ALA A 68 28.46 13.17 -2.62
C ALA A 68 28.68 12.71 -1.15
N ALA A 69 29.94 12.68 -0.71
CA ALA A 69 30.27 12.36 0.67
C ALA A 69 29.69 13.38 1.66
N GLN A 70 29.74 14.67 1.32
CA GLN A 70 29.16 15.73 2.17
C GLN A 70 27.64 15.58 2.32
N ILE A 71 26.92 15.30 1.22
CA ILE A 71 25.46 15.05 1.22
C ILE A 71 25.15 13.85 2.13
N LEU A 72 25.88 12.75 1.96
CA LEU A 72 25.65 11.53 2.74
C LEU A 72 25.96 11.74 4.23
N LEU A 73 27.10 12.38 4.56
CA LEU A 73 27.46 12.71 5.95
C LEU A 73 26.44 13.64 6.60
N ALA A 74 25.93 14.63 5.87
CA ALA A 74 24.89 15.52 6.37
C ALA A 74 23.63 14.74 6.74
N ARG A 75 23.20 13.78 5.92
CA ARG A 75 22.05 12.92 6.23
C ARG A 75 22.34 11.99 7.41
N LEU A 76 23.53 11.39 7.48
CA LEU A 76 23.92 10.47 8.55
C LEU A 76 23.88 11.12 9.94
N ARG A 77 24.25 12.40 10.06
CA ARG A 77 24.20 13.13 11.34
C ARG A 77 22.83 13.19 12.00
N THR A 78 21.77 12.94 11.23
CA THR A 78 20.39 12.91 11.70
C THR A 78 19.65 11.63 11.33
N ALA A 79 20.38 10.58 10.91
CA ALA A 79 19.80 9.34 10.40
C ALA A 79 19.16 8.47 11.51
N ASN A 80 19.39 8.79 12.78
CA ASN A 80 18.63 8.21 13.89
C ASN A 80 17.12 8.44 13.71
N PHE A 81 16.69 9.57 13.13
CA PHE A 81 15.29 9.83 12.77
C PHE A 81 14.83 9.04 11.54
N ASP A 82 15.76 8.66 10.66
CA ASP A 82 15.49 7.81 9.49
C ASP A 82 15.43 6.30 9.84
N GLY A 83 15.54 5.93 11.12
CA GLY A 83 15.54 4.56 11.60
C GLY A 83 16.92 3.88 11.59
N LEU A 84 18.00 4.66 11.51
CA LEU A 84 19.39 4.25 11.65
C LEU A 84 19.99 4.88 12.93
N PRO A 85 19.73 4.32 14.13
CA PRO A 85 20.11 4.93 15.41
C PRO A 85 21.59 5.22 15.52
N GLU A 86 22.44 4.39 14.91
CA GLU A 86 23.90 4.51 14.88
C GLU A 86 24.41 5.59 13.91
N GLY A 87 23.54 6.18 13.07
CA GLY A 87 23.93 7.14 12.02
C GLY A 87 24.80 8.30 12.52
N PRO A 88 24.39 9.04 13.58
CA PRO A 88 25.21 10.13 14.12
C PRO A 88 26.60 9.68 14.60
N ALA A 89 26.69 8.52 15.25
CA ALA A 89 27.97 7.95 15.70
C ALA A 89 28.85 7.51 14.52
N LEU A 90 28.23 6.95 13.47
CA LEU A 90 28.94 6.60 12.21
C LEU A 90 29.51 7.86 11.54
N ALA A 91 28.73 8.94 11.45
CA ALA A 91 29.20 10.21 10.90
C ALA A 91 30.39 10.77 11.68
N ALA A 92 30.30 10.79 13.01
CA ALA A 92 31.41 11.24 13.88
C ALA A 92 32.67 10.38 13.73
N ARG A 93 32.53 9.04 13.64
CA ARG A 93 33.63 8.13 13.40
C ARG A 93 34.30 8.36 12.04
N ILE A 94 33.52 8.58 10.99
CA ILE A 94 34.05 8.88 9.66
C ILE A 94 34.78 10.22 9.66
N ASP A 95 34.25 11.24 10.33
CA ASP A 95 34.89 12.54 10.49
C ASP A 95 36.24 12.42 11.24
N ALA A 96 36.34 11.55 12.24
CA ALA A 96 37.61 11.27 12.92
C ALA A 96 38.61 10.53 12.03
N LEU A 97 38.18 9.51 11.28
CA LEU A 97 39.05 8.73 10.39
C LEU A 97 39.60 9.58 9.24
N ARG A 98 38.81 10.49 8.64
CA ARG A 98 39.28 11.34 7.54
C ARG A 98 40.25 12.45 7.96
N ALA A 99 40.43 12.67 9.23
CA ALA A 99 41.37 13.67 9.74
C ALA A 99 42.85 13.32 9.50
N SER A 100 43.15 12.03 9.18
CA SER A 100 44.53 11.59 8.89
C SER A 100 44.62 10.91 7.50
N PRO A 101 45.61 11.25 6.67
CA PRO A 101 45.86 10.58 5.39
C PRO A 101 45.99 9.06 5.50
N GLN A 102 46.51 8.55 6.60
CA GLN A 102 46.75 7.12 6.84
C GLN A 102 45.42 6.34 7.05
N THR A 103 44.36 7.02 7.45
CA THR A 103 43.05 6.41 7.75
C THR A 103 41.96 6.76 6.75
N ILE A 104 42.32 7.51 5.67
CA ILE A 104 41.32 7.92 4.66
C ILE A 104 40.64 6.75 3.97
N SER A 105 41.35 5.66 3.67
CA SER A 105 40.78 4.46 3.08
C SER A 105 39.76 3.77 4.02
N ALA A 106 40.05 3.81 5.33
CA ALA A 106 39.08 3.31 6.33
C ALA A 106 37.87 4.22 6.44
N ALA A 107 38.01 5.53 6.32
CA ALA A 107 36.88 6.47 6.25
C ALA A 107 36.01 6.21 5.02
N ASP A 108 36.64 5.97 3.87
CA ASP A 108 35.96 5.70 2.59
C ASP A 108 35.18 4.39 2.66
N TRP A 109 35.77 3.33 3.21
CA TRP A 109 35.12 2.05 3.46
C TRP A 109 33.92 2.20 4.41
N GLN A 110 34.08 2.94 5.52
CA GLN A 110 33.04 3.19 6.50
C GLN A 110 31.85 3.99 5.88
N LEU A 111 32.16 4.93 4.98
CA LEU A 111 31.10 5.70 4.31
C LEU A 111 30.34 4.85 3.30
N SER A 112 31.00 3.89 2.61
CA SER A 112 30.30 2.88 1.80
C SER A 112 29.39 2.00 2.64
N SER A 113 29.84 1.56 3.82
CA SER A 113 29.01 0.79 4.74
C SER A 113 27.80 1.59 5.23
N ALA A 114 28.00 2.86 5.60
CA ALA A 114 26.92 3.76 6.01
C ALA A 114 25.93 4.06 4.88
N TYR A 115 26.41 4.22 3.64
CA TYR A 115 25.59 4.37 2.44
C TYR A 115 24.62 3.19 2.26
N LEU A 116 25.13 1.96 2.32
CA LEU A 116 24.34 0.74 2.19
C LEU A 116 23.34 0.59 3.36
N ALA A 117 23.78 0.85 4.59
CA ALA A 117 22.91 0.76 5.77
C ALA A 117 21.76 1.77 5.71
N LEU A 118 22.05 3.02 5.36
CA LEU A 118 21.04 4.07 5.25
C LEU A 118 20.03 3.79 4.12
N ALA A 119 20.53 3.37 2.96
CA ALA A 119 19.66 2.98 1.85
C ALA A 119 18.74 1.81 2.22
N GLY A 120 19.27 0.78 2.88
CA GLY A 120 18.48 -0.34 3.38
C GLY A 120 17.41 0.08 4.39
N LYS A 121 17.67 1.13 5.20
CA LYS A 121 16.66 1.67 6.11
C LYS A 121 15.62 2.50 5.39
N LEU A 122 16.02 3.39 4.50
CA LEU A 122 15.08 4.28 3.79
C LEU A 122 14.15 3.51 2.85
N HIS A 123 14.70 2.56 2.09
CA HIS A 123 13.97 1.82 1.05
C HIS A 123 13.58 0.40 1.47
N GLY A 124 13.87 0.00 2.70
CA GLY A 124 13.41 -1.28 3.25
C GLY A 124 11.95 -1.25 3.71
N PRO A 125 11.42 -2.39 4.14
CA PRO A 125 10.05 -2.48 4.65
C PRO A 125 9.81 -1.51 5.82
N ALA A 126 8.70 -0.78 5.75
CA ALA A 126 8.28 0.07 6.85
C ALA A 126 7.69 -0.78 8.00
N PRO A 127 7.92 -0.40 9.28
CA PRO A 127 7.39 -1.15 10.41
C PRO A 127 5.85 -1.11 10.44
N GLY A 128 5.25 -2.23 10.83
CA GLY A 128 3.80 -2.34 11.01
C GLY A 128 2.97 -2.36 9.73
N LEU A 129 3.60 -2.42 8.55
CA LEU A 129 2.92 -2.52 7.27
C LEU A 129 3.05 -3.94 6.69
N ASN A 130 1.90 -4.56 6.38
CA ASN A 130 1.86 -5.85 5.71
C ASN A 130 1.92 -5.66 4.19
N TYR A 131 2.99 -6.11 3.54
CA TYR A 131 3.14 -6.06 2.08
C TYR A 131 2.55 -7.32 1.46
N VAL A 132 1.33 -7.22 0.96
CA VAL A 132 0.57 -8.36 0.44
C VAL A 132 0.88 -8.62 -1.04
N ASP A 133 1.08 -7.55 -1.82
CA ASP A 133 1.34 -7.64 -3.26
C ASP A 133 2.79 -7.29 -3.61
N ALA A 134 3.36 -8.02 -4.59
CA ALA A 134 4.72 -7.79 -5.04
C ALA A 134 4.93 -6.40 -5.67
N ALA A 135 3.91 -5.83 -6.30
CA ALA A 135 3.96 -4.51 -6.92
C ALA A 135 4.09 -3.38 -5.88
N ALA A 136 3.61 -3.62 -4.65
CA ALA A 136 3.70 -2.66 -3.55
C ALA A 136 4.91 -2.89 -2.62
N ARG A 137 5.68 -3.97 -2.86
CA ARG A 137 6.85 -4.29 -2.01
C ARG A 137 8.02 -3.38 -2.32
N PRO A 138 8.74 -2.94 -1.27
CA PRO A 138 9.99 -2.23 -1.48
C PRO A 138 11.01 -3.15 -2.17
N ARG A 139 11.72 -2.60 -3.15
CA ARG A 139 12.81 -3.28 -3.84
C ARG A 139 14.12 -2.70 -3.35
N VAL A 140 14.85 -3.48 -2.55
CA VAL A 140 16.20 -3.13 -2.09
C VAL A 140 17.19 -3.83 -2.99
N GLU A 141 18.05 -3.05 -3.65
CA GLU A 141 19.12 -3.59 -4.48
C GLU A 141 20.18 -4.27 -3.61
N SER A 142 20.92 -5.22 -4.17
CA SER A 142 22.04 -5.84 -3.46
C SER A 142 23.17 -4.84 -3.20
N ALA A 143 23.96 -5.08 -2.17
CA ALA A 143 25.11 -4.25 -1.83
C ALA A 143 26.09 -4.11 -3.01
N ASP A 144 26.40 -5.22 -3.70
CA ASP A 144 27.28 -5.21 -4.88
C ASP A 144 26.67 -4.33 -6.00
N ARG A 145 25.37 -4.43 -6.26
CA ARG A 145 24.70 -3.63 -7.30
C ARG A 145 24.69 -2.15 -6.94
N MET A 146 24.41 -1.81 -5.68
CA MET A 146 24.40 -0.42 -5.23
C MET A 146 25.77 0.23 -5.33
N LEU A 147 26.82 -0.45 -4.88
CA LEU A 147 28.19 0.03 -4.97
C LEU A 147 28.67 0.11 -6.42
N PHE A 148 28.31 -0.87 -7.25
CA PHE A 148 28.59 -0.82 -8.70
C PHE A 148 27.99 0.42 -9.33
N LEU A 149 26.69 0.70 -9.12
CA LEU A 149 26.00 1.87 -9.65
C LEU A 149 26.64 3.18 -9.16
N ALA A 150 26.96 3.27 -7.88
CA ALA A 150 27.66 4.43 -7.32
C ALA A 150 29.03 4.62 -7.95
N GLY A 151 29.81 3.52 -8.10
CA GLY A 151 31.16 3.55 -8.67
C GLY A 151 31.23 3.87 -10.17
N GLN A 152 30.14 3.59 -10.91
CA GLN A 152 30.02 3.93 -12.34
C GLN A 152 29.39 5.31 -12.58
N SER A 153 28.90 5.97 -11.56
CA SER A 153 28.22 7.25 -11.70
C SER A 153 29.23 8.37 -11.99
N THR A 154 29.03 9.07 -13.11
CA THR A 154 29.78 10.30 -13.43
C THR A 154 29.31 11.50 -12.62
N MET A 155 28.12 11.41 -11.98
CA MET A 155 27.50 12.42 -11.12
C MET A 155 27.11 11.77 -9.79
N LEU A 156 28.12 11.41 -8.98
CA LEU A 156 27.93 10.66 -7.74
C LEU A 156 27.05 11.42 -6.73
N ASP A 157 27.13 12.73 -6.67
CA ASP A 157 26.30 13.60 -5.85
C ASP A 157 24.81 13.54 -6.22
N ALA A 158 24.50 13.57 -7.50
CA ALA A 158 23.14 13.39 -8.02
C ALA A 158 22.63 11.96 -7.72
N HIS A 159 23.48 10.94 -7.88
CA HIS A 159 23.17 9.55 -7.55
C HIS A 159 22.82 9.39 -6.06
N VAL A 160 23.64 9.92 -5.17
CA VAL A 160 23.40 9.89 -3.72
C VAL A 160 22.13 10.67 -3.35
N SER A 161 21.94 11.85 -3.94
CA SER A 161 20.73 12.65 -3.72
C SER A 161 19.46 11.91 -4.16
N ALA A 162 19.51 11.18 -5.27
CA ALA A 162 18.41 10.36 -5.74
C ALA A 162 18.14 9.18 -4.80
N MET A 163 19.18 8.52 -4.30
CA MET A 163 19.06 7.44 -3.31
C MET A 163 18.48 7.93 -1.98
N LEU A 164 18.81 9.15 -1.53
CA LEU A 164 18.29 9.72 -0.29
C LEU A 164 16.87 10.27 -0.41
N ARG A 165 16.33 10.38 -1.64
CA ARG A 165 15.02 10.96 -1.90
C ARG A 165 13.92 10.02 -1.42
N MET A 166 13.03 10.55 -0.59
CA MET A 166 11.82 9.88 -0.12
C MET A 166 10.57 10.61 -0.65
N SER A 167 9.37 10.05 -0.38
CA SER A 167 8.14 10.75 -0.72
C SER A 167 8.06 12.13 -0.08
N ARG A 168 7.33 13.05 -0.70
CA ARG A 168 7.14 14.41 -0.15
C ARG A 168 6.57 14.36 1.27
N LEU A 169 5.62 13.48 1.52
CA LEU A 169 5.01 13.31 2.84
C LEU A 169 6.05 12.87 3.89
N TYR A 170 6.98 11.99 3.52
CA TYR A 170 8.07 11.58 4.40
C TYR A 170 9.00 12.76 4.71
N GLU A 171 9.43 13.52 3.71
CA GLU A 171 10.37 14.63 3.91
C GLU A 171 9.74 15.76 4.73
N ASP A 172 8.46 16.05 4.55
CA ASP A 172 7.72 17.03 5.36
C ASP A 172 7.60 16.58 6.83
N LEU A 173 7.29 15.29 7.07
CA LEU A 173 7.28 14.71 8.42
C LEU A 173 8.68 14.71 9.04
N ARG A 174 9.69 14.42 8.24
CA ARG A 174 11.08 14.45 8.71
C ARG A 174 11.51 15.86 9.13
N ALA A 175 11.19 16.85 8.31
CA ALA A 175 11.47 18.24 8.64
C ALA A 175 10.79 18.67 9.96
N ALA A 176 9.51 18.30 10.14
CA ALA A 176 8.78 18.56 11.39
C ALA A 176 9.42 17.83 12.59
N THR A 177 9.86 16.58 12.40
CA THR A 177 10.53 15.78 13.44
C THR A 177 11.86 16.42 13.86
N LEU A 178 12.66 16.88 12.89
CA LEU A 178 13.92 17.56 13.17
C LEU A 178 13.70 18.90 13.88
N ALA A 179 12.70 19.67 13.48
CA ALA A 179 12.37 20.94 14.13
C ALA A 179 11.91 20.72 15.57
N ASP A 180 11.06 19.72 15.82
CA ASP A 180 10.62 19.34 17.15
C ASP A 180 11.79 18.89 18.04
N ALA A 181 12.69 18.06 17.50
CA ALA A 181 13.89 17.62 18.20
C ALA A 181 14.82 18.81 18.52
N ALA A 182 15.05 19.73 17.59
CA ALA A 182 15.86 20.93 17.82
C ALA A 182 15.30 21.80 18.95
N ALA A 183 13.97 21.97 18.98
CA ALA A 183 13.28 22.74 20.01
C ALA A 183 13.32 22.07 21.39
N LYS A 184 13.54 20.76 21.47
CA LYS A 184 13.49 19.95 22.69
C LYS A 184 14.85 19.34 23.09
N GLY A 185 15.95 19.94 22.65
CA GLY A 185 17.30 19.48 23.02
C GLY A 185 17.68 18.11 22.47
N GLY A 186 17.19 17.75 21.28
CA GLY A 186 17.54 16.51 20.58
C GLY A 186 16.53 15.38 20.74
N VAL A 187 15.47 15.56 21.52
CA VAL A 187 14.40 14.58 21.74
C VAL A 187 13.14 14.99 20.97
N THR A 188 12.61 14.11 20.14
CA THR A 188 11.35 14.36 19.42
C THR A 188 10.16 13.71 20.12
N ASP A 189 8.95 14.20 19.81
CA ASP A 189 7.71 13.51 20.19
C ASP A 189 7.70 12.08 19.61
N PRO A 190 7.56 11.03 20.45
CA PRO A 190 7.55 9.64 19.98
C PRO A 190 6.50 9.39 18.89
N ARG A 191 5.38 10.13 18.90
CA ARG A 191 4.33 10.02 17.87
C ARG A 191 4.83 10.55 16.52
N LEU A 192 5.59 11.65 16.49
CA LEU A 192 6.22 12.13 15.25
C LEU A 192 7.18 11.08 14.68
N PHE A 193 8.01 10.50 15.52
CA PHE A 193 8.92 9.45 15.11
C PHE A 193 8.17 8.24 14.55
N ALA A 194 7.10 7.76 15.23
CA ALA A 194 6.28 6.64 14.76
C ALA A 194 5.64 6.94 13.40
N ASN A 195 5.10 8.13 13.21
CA ASN A 195 4.51 8.57 11.95
C ASN A 195 5.55 8.64 10.82
N LEU A 196 6.73 9.18 11.12
CA LEU A 196 7.85 9.23 10.18
C LEU A 196 8.28 7.82 9.73
N GLN A 197 8.38 6.86 10.67
CA GLN A 197 8.72 5.47 10.33
C GLN A 197 7.66 4.80 9.47
N ARG A 198 6.36 5.07 9.67
CA ARG A 198 5.27 4.56 8.83
C ARG A 198 5.27 5.19 7.44
N ALA A 199 5.62 6.48 7.33
CA ALA A 199 5.68 7.19 6.06
C ALA A 199 6.81 6.69 5.14
N ARG A 200 7.82 5.97 5.66
CA ARG A 200 8.86 5.31 4.84
C ARG A 200 8.30 4.31 3.82
N ALA A 201 7.09 3.80 4.06
CA ALA A 201 6.43 2.89 3.12
C ALA A 201 6.15 3.54 1.75
N LEU A 202 6.07 4.87 1.70
CA LEU A 202 5.58 5.58 0.52
C LEU A 202 6.72 5.85 -0.47
N PRO A 203 6.56 5.43 -1.75
CA PRO A 203 7.58 5.66 -2.78
C PRO A 203 7.82 7.15 -3.06
N ALA A 204 9.05 7.50 -3.40
CA ALA A 204 9.42 8.86 -3.81
C ALA A 204 8.86 9.25 -5.18
N THR A 205 8.56 8.26 -6.04
CA THR A 205 8.13 8.45 -7.43
C THR A 205 7.04 7.45 -7.81
N GLY A 206 6.45 7.62 -8.99
CA GLY A 206 5.42 6.74 -9.53
C GLY A 206 4.01 7.12 -9.08
N ARG A 207 3.04 6.36 -9.58
CA ARG A 207 1.61 6.52 -9.26
C ARG A 207 1.18 5.53 -8.20
N TYR A 208 0.54 6.01 -7.14
CA TYR A 208 0.01 5.17 -6.08
C TYR A 208 -1.09 5.88 -5.27
N LEU A 209 -1.82 5.10 -4.50
CA LEU A 209 -2.82 5.58 -3.55
C LEU A 209 -2.27 5.50 -2.12
N VAL A 210 -2.61 6.49 -1.33
CA VAL A 210 -2.43 6.46 0.12
C VAL A 210 -3.80 6.56 0.78
N VAL A 211 -4.18 5.56 1.57
CA VAL A 211 -5.32 5.63 2.46
C VAL A 211 -4.79 5.86 3.87
N ASN A 212 -5.18 6.95 4.49
CA ASN A 212 -4.85 7.27 5.88
C ASN A 212 -6.09 7.12 6.77
N PRO A 213 -6.26 6.00 7.50
CA PRO A 213 -7.43 5.81 8.36
C PRO A 213 -7.51 6.82 9.51
N ALA A 214 -6.40 7.28 10.07
CA ALA A 214 -6.42 8.27 11.16
C ALA A 214 -7.07 9.60 10.74
N ALA A 215 -6.82 10.04 9.51
CA ALA A 215 -7.44 11.24 8.94
C ALA A 215 -8.77 10.95 8.23
N ALA A 216 -9.09 9.68 8.01
CA ALA A 216 -10.16 9.23 7.10
C ALA A 216 -10.06 9.95 5.73
N GLU A 217 -8.87 9.85 5.11
CA GLU A 217 -8.53 10.50 3.85
C GLU A 217 -7.88 9.50 2.88
N LEU A 218 -8.20 9.64 1.59
CA LEU A 218 -7.50 9.01 0.49
C LEU A 218 -6.76 10.09 -0.30
N MET A 219 -5.50 9.83 -0.65
CA MET A 219 -4.67 10.69 -1.49
C MET A 219 -4.29 9.92 -2.77
N MET A 220 -4.42 10.59 -3.92
CA MET A 220 -3.90 10.15 -5.19
C MET A 220 -2.54 10.82 -5.39
N VAL A 221 -1.50 10.01 -5.57
CA VAL A 221 -0.11 10.49 -5.68
C VAL A 221 0.40 10.17 -7.07
N ASP A 222 1.04 11.15 -7.70
CA ASP A 222 1.73 10.99 -8.97
C ASP A 222 3.11 11.65 -8.86
N ASN A 223 4.17 10.87 -9.14
CA ASN A 223 5.57 11.30 -9.05
C ASN A 223 5.95 11.98 -7.72
N GLY A 224 5.41 11.43 -6.62
CA GLY A 224 5.70 11.91 -5.26
C GLY A 224 4.85 13.09 -4.80
N GLU A 225 4.05 13.70 -5.68
CA GLU A 225 3.16 14.81 -5.36
C GLU A 225 1.71 14.33 -5.21
N VAL A 226 1.00 14.88 -4.21
CA VAL A 226 -0.43 14.61 -4.02
C VAL A 226 -1.22 15.44 -5.02
N VAL A 227 -1.73 14.78 -6.07
CA VAL A 227 -2.48 15.44 -7.15
C VAL A 227 -3.97 15.57 -6.85
N ASP A 228 -4.52 14.73 -5.96
CA ASP A 228 -5.92 14.83 -5.53
C ASP A 228 -6.12 14.17 -4.16
N ARG A 229 -7.19 14.58 -3.46
CA ARG A 229 -7.58 14.06 -2.14
C ARG A 229 -9.09 13.88 -2.07
N MET A 230 -9.52 12.91 -1.28
CA MET A 230 -10.93 12.79 -0.91
C MET A 230 -11.11 12.31 0.54
N ARG A 231 -12.14 12.85 1.19
CA ARG A 231 -12.57 12.37 2.49
C ARG A 231 -13.23 11.02 2.32
N VAL A 232 -12.81 10.03 3.09
CA VAL A 232 -13.33 8.66 2.99
C VAL A 232 -13.97 8.23 4.31
N VAL A 233 -14.75 7.14 4.28
CA VAL A 233 -15.16 6.41 5.47
C VAL A 233 -14.25 5.21 5.62
N VAL A 234 -13.78 4.95 6.83
CA VAL A 234 -12.87 3.86 7.19
C VAL A 234 -13.47 2.97 8.27
N GLY A 235 -12.80 1.89 8.59
CA GLY A 235 -13.23 0.95 9.63
C GLY A 235 -13.37 1.57 11.01
N THR A 236 -14.25 1.01 11.82
CA THR A 236 -14.36 1.36 13.24
C THR A 236 -13.15 0.86 14.02
N ARG A 237 -13.04 1.23 15.32
CA ARG A 237 -12.00 0.68 16.21
C ARG A 237 -12.09 -0.84 16.35
N GLN A 238 -13.30 -1.40 16.33
CA GLN A 238 -13.55 -2.84 16.46
C GLN A 238 -13.26 -3.61 15.16
N THR A 239 -13.42 -2.95 14.02
CA THR A 239 -13.18 -3.49 12.68
C THR A 239 -12.29 -2.54 11.88
N PRO A 240 -11.01 -2.38 12.25
CA PRO A 240 -10.14 -1.37 11.68
C PRO A 240 -9.84 -1.61 10.20
N THR A 241 -9.60 -0.54 9.46
CA THR A 241 -8.95 -0.62 8.16
C THR A 241 -7.47 -0.90 8.40
N ALA A 242 -7.07 -2.17 8.26
CA ALA A 242 -5.74 -2.64 8.65
C ALA A 242 -4.63 -2.04 7.77
N PRO A 243 -3.48 -1.64 8.35
CA PRO A 243 -2.31 -1.18 7.59
C PRO A 243 -1.75 -2.27 6.68
N MET A 244 -1.69 -1.98 5.37
CA MET A 244 -1.14 -2.90 4.38
C MET A 244 -0.72 -2.17 3.10
N ALA A 245 0.10 -2.84 2.29
CA ALA A 245 0.44 -2.42 0.93
C ALA A 245 0.06 -3.53 -0.04
N SER A 246 -0.70 -3.18 -1.07
CA SER A 246 -1.18 -4.07 -2.12
C SER A 246 -1.27 -3.32 -3.45
N ALA A 247 -1.86 -3.93 -4.50
CA ALA A 247 -2.04 -3.27 -5.78
C ALA A 247 -3.42 -3.55 -6.37
N ILE A 248 -4.01 -2.53 -6.98
CA ILE A 248 -5.28 -2.59 -7.69
C ILE A 248 -4.98 -2.81 -9.17
N GLY A 249 -5.44 -3.92 -9.73
CA GLY A 249 -5.23 -4.27 -11.14
C GLY A 249 -6.43 -4.00 -12.04
N TYR A 250 -7.61 -3.80 -11.47
CA TYR A 250 -8.85 -3.56 -12.23
C TYR A 250 -9.89 -2.80 -11.40
N VAL A 251 -10.81 -2.17 -12.10
CA VAL A 251 -12.02 -1.56 -11.53
C VAL A 251 -13.19 -2.49 -11.81
N THR A 252 -14.01 -2.80 -10.81
CA THR A 252 -15.29 -3.48 -11.01
C THR A 252 -16.41 -2.46 -11.09
N VAL A 253 -17.17 -2.46 -12.17
CA VAL A 253 -18.36 -1.61 -12.37
C VAL A 253 -19.62 -2.44 -12.20
N ASN A 254 -20.68 -1.85 -11.70
CA ASN A 254 -21.94 -2.53 -11.34
C ASN A 254 -21.68 -3.77 -10.46
N PRO A 255 -20.99 -3.64 -9.33
CA PRO A 255 -20.62 -4.79 -8.53
C PRO A 255 -21.81 -5.46 -7.87
N TYR A 256 -21.82 -6.79 -7.79
CA TYR A 256 -22.55 -7.47 -6.74
C TYR A 256 -21.87 -7.21 -5.40
N TRP A 257 -22.66 -7.03 -4.36
CA TRP A 257 -22.12 -7.12 -3.00
C TRP A 257 -22.31 -8.52 -2.43
N ASN A 258 -21.27 -9.31 -2.45
CA ASN A 258 -21.23 -10.59 -1.75
C ASN A 258 -21.15 -10.31 -0.25
N VAL A 259 -22.24 -10.58 0.47
CA VAL A 259 -22.35 -10.20 1.87
C VAL A 259 -21.50 -11.14 2.73
N PRO A 260 -20.57 -10.61 3.57
CA PRO A 260 -19.81 -11.42 4.51
C PRO A 260 -20.73 -12.25 5.42
N GLU A 261 -20.32 -13.49 5.69
CA GLU A 261 -21.14 -14.46 6.42
C GLU A 261 -21.53 -13.97 7.82
N ASP A 262 -20.62 -13.30 8.51
CA ASP A 262 -20.90 -12.73 9.83
C ASP A 262 -21.95 -11.60 9.78
N LEU A 263 -21.99 -10.80 8.71
CA LEU A 263 -23.03 -9.79 8.49
C LEU A 263 -24.36 -10.42 8.13
N VAL A 264 -24.35 -11.52 7.38
CA VAL A 264 -25.58 -12.30 7.13
C VAL A 264 -26.15 -12.79 8.48
N GLN A 265 -25.34 -13.42 9.29
CA GLN A 265 -25.74 -13.97 10.59
C GLN A 265 -26.19 -12.88 11.58
N LYS A 266 -25.37 -11.86 11.78
CA LYS A 266 -25.53 -10.87 12.85
C LYS A 266 -26.52 -9.75 12.52
N ILE A 267 -26.71 -9.47 11.25
CA ILE A 267 -27.49 -8.30 10.78
C ILE A 267 -28.67 -8.70 9.91
N LEU A 268 -28.45 -9.46 8.82
CA LEU A 268 -29.51 -9.70 7.84
C LEU A 268 -30.50 -10.77 8.32
N ALA A 269 -30.03 -11.91 8.81
CA ALA A 269 -30.92 -12.98 9.29
C ALA A 269 -31.85 -12.54 10.44
N PRO A 270 -31.38 -11.80 11.48
CA PRO A 270 -32.28 -11.21 12.47
C PRO A 270 -33.40 -10.35 11.88
N ARG A 271 -33.08 -9.54 10.85
CA ARG A 271 -34.05 -8.68 10.17
C ARG A 271 -35.05 -9.48 9.34
N VAL A 272 -34.58 -10.55 8.67
CA VAL A 272 -35.49 -11.46 7.95
C VAL A 272 -36.43 -12.17 8.92
N VAL A 273 -35.94 -12.62 10.07
CA VAL A 273 -36.77 -13.26 11.11
C VAL A 273 -37.84 -12.31 11.64
N THR A 274 -37.54 -11.02 11.80
CA THR A 274 -38.48 -10.03 12.37
C THR A 274 -39.37 -9.36 11.34
N GLN A 275 -38.91 -9.14 10.11
CA GLN A 275 -39.60 -8.36 9.08
C GLN A 275 -40.09 -9.23 7.90
N GLY A 276 -39.79 -10.54 7.94
CA GLY A 276 -40.09 -11.47 6.86
C GLY A 276 -39.24 -11.32 5.61
N LEU A 277 -39.46 -12.16 4.62
CA LEU A 277 -38.72 -12.21 3.36
C LEU A 277 -38.83 -10.92 2.52
N SER A 278 -39.85 -10.08 2.80
CA SER A 278 -39.96 -8.76 2.17
C SER A 278 -38.76 -7.86 2.42
N TYR A 279 -38.01 -8.08 3.52
CA TYR A 279 -36.77 -7.39 3.81
C TYR A 279 -35.71 -7.66 2.72
N LEU A 280 -35.55 -8.92 2.29
CA LEU A 280 -34.62 -9.29 1.22
C LEU A 280 -35.04 -8.64 -0.11
N LYS A 281 -36.34 -8.67 -0.46
CA LYS A 281 -36.84 -8.06 -1.69
C LYS A 281 -36.58 -6.55 -1.72
N ARG A 282 -36.91 -5.83 -0.63
CA ARG A 282 -36.65 -4.38 -0.52
C ARG A 282 -35.16 -4.02 -0.60
N GLY A 283 -34.29 -4.86 -0.05
CA GLY A 283 -32.84 -4.67 -0.08
C GLY A 283 -32.17 -5.24 -1.32
N HIS A 284 -32.93 -5.80 -2.27
CA HIS A 284 -32.41 -6.45 -3.49
C HIS A 284 -31.40 -7.57 -3.20
N TYR A 285 -31.60 -8.32 -2.10
CA TYR A 285 -30.77 -9.45 -1.74
C TYR A 285 -31.24 -10.73 -2.41
N GLN A 286 -30.28 -11.55 -2.84
CA GLN A 286 -30.48 -12.87 -3.41
C GLN A 286 -29.72 -13.90 -2.59
N ALA A 287 -30.37 -15.01 -2.23
CA ALA A 287 -29.67 -16.18 -1.71
C ALA A 287 -29.11 -16.98 -2.89
N VAL A 288 -27.88 -17.43 -2.80
CA VAL A 288 -27.16 -18.11 -3.87
C VAL A 288 -26.35 -19.30 -3.35
N ASP A 289 -26.10 -20.27 -4.23
CA ASP A 289 -25.27 -21.45 -3.92
C ASP A 289 -23.78 -21.13 -3.96
N SER A 290 -23.38 -20.17 -4.78
CA SER A 290 -21.99 -19.72 -4.96
C SER A 290 -21.95 -18.21 -5.24
N PHE A 291 -20.72 -17.63 -5.27
CA PHE A 291 -20.51 -16.26 -5.73
C PHE A 291 -19.90 -16.19 -7.15
N GLY A 292 -19.87 -17.32 -7.85
CA GLY A 292 -19.38 -17.37 -9.23
C GLY A 292 -20.38 -16.80 -10.26
N ALA A 293 -19.92 -16.70 -11.51
CA ALA A 293 -20.74 -16.24 -12.64
C ALA A 293 -21.98 -17.12 -12.84
N ASP A 294 -21.86 -18.44 -12.59
CA ASP A 294 -22.92 -19.43 -12.76
C ASP A 294 -23.74 -19.66 -11.49
N ALA A 295 -23.69 -18.73 -10.53
CA ALA A 295 -24.39 -18.83 -9.26
C ALA A 295 -25.90 -19.01 -9.44
N LYS A 296 -26.45 -20.09 -8.86
CA LYS A 296 -27.90 -20.37 -8.87
C LYS A 296 -28.59 -19.68 -7.69
N ILE A 297 -29.73 -19.10 -7.97
CA ILE A 297 -30.55 -18.49 -6.94
C ILE A 297 -31.25 -19.59 -6.14
N ILE A 298 -31.16 -19.50 -4.82
CA ILE A 298 -31.86 -20.35 -3.86
C ILE A 298 -33.15 -19.63 -3.45
N ALA A 299 -34.29 -20.35 -3.45
CA ALA A 299 -35.55 -19.80 -2.99
C ALA A 299 -35.45 -19.40 -1.51
N PRO A 300 -35.66 -18.14 -1.14
CA PRO A 300 -35.52 -17.70 0.25
C PRO A 300 -36.48 -18.40 1.24
N GLU A 301 -37.57 -18.92 0.73
CA GLU A 301 -38.60 -19.67 1.45
C GLU A 301 -38.08 -21.04 1.94
N SER A 302 -37.08 -21.61 1.26
CA SER A 302 -36.46 -22.89 1.63
C SER A 302 -35.36 -22.77 2.69
N ILE A 303 -35.04 -21.57 3.16
CA ILE A 303 -33.94 -21.29 4.07
C ILE A 303 -34.46 -21.15 5.51
N ASP A 304 -33.85 -21.89 6.45
CA ASP A 304 -34.12 -21.69 7.88
C ASP A 304 -33.36 -20.46 8.42
N TRP A 305 -34.01 -19.31 8.32
CA TRP A 305 -33.46 -18.02 8.79
C TRP A 305 -33.24 -17.97 10.31
N LYS A 306 -33.94 -18.80 11.10
CA LYS A 306 -33.71 -18.91 12.55
C LYS A 306 -32.41 -19.65 12.83
N ALA A 307 -32.14 -20.73 12.11
CA ALA A 307 -30.86 -21.46 12.19
C ALA A 307 -29.68 -20.60 11.71
N ILE A 308 -29.84 -19.80 10.64
CA ILE A 308 -28.82 -18.82 10.19
C ILE A 308 -28.52 -17.81 11.32
N LYS A 309 -29.57 -17.19 11.89
CA LYS A 309 -29.42 -16.25 13.01
C LYS A 309 -28.72 -16.88 14.21
N ALA A 310 -29.02 -18.14 14.52
CA ALA A 310 -28.39 -18.88 15.62
C ALA A 310 -26.94 -19.31 15.30
N GLY A 311 -26.50 -19.22 14.04
CA GLY A 311 -25.17 -19.67 13.61
C GLY A 311 -25.04 -21.17 13.41
N THR A 312 -26.15 -21.92 13.44
CA THR A 312 -26.19 -23.38 13.23
C THR A 312 -26.33 -23.77 11.74
N ALA A 313 -26.64 -22.80 10.89
CA ALA A 313 -26.67 -22.95 9.44
C ALA A 313 -26.03 -21.72 8.77
N LYS A 314 -25.67 -21.85 7.49
CA LYS A 314 -25.03 -20.80 6.68
C LYS A 314 -25.75 -20.64 5.36
N VAL A 315 -25.77 -19.42 4.84
CA VAL A 315 -26.27 -19.11 3.51
C VAL A 315 -25.42 -18.00 2.89
N LYS A 316 -25.15 -18.11 1.60
CA LYS A 316 -24.51 -17.01 0.84
C LYS A 316 -25.60 -16.06 0.36
N LEU A 317 -25.43 -14.78 0.71
CA LEU A 317 -26.27 -13.70 0.22
C LEU A 317 -25.45 -12.76 -0.64
N ARG A 318 -26.02 -12.31 -1.75
CA ARG A 318 -25.48 -11.18 -2.52
C ARG A 318 -26.54 -10.11 -2.72
N GLN A 319 -26.13 -8.85 -2.76
CA GLN A 319 -26.99 -7.75 -3.17
C GLN A 319 -26.78 -7.47 -4.66
N SER A 320 -27.86 -7.32 -5.39
CA SER A 320 -27.84 -7.05 -6.83
C SER A 320 -27.18 -5.71 -7.14
N PRO A 321 -26.57 -5.53 -8.34
CA PRO A 321 -26.10 -4.24 -8.82
C PRO A 321 -27.21 -3.18 -8.85
N GLY A 322 -26.84 -1.93 -8.67
CA GLY A 322 -27.76 -0.80 -8.75
C GLY A 322 -27.45 0.32 -7.75
N PRO A 323 -28.16 1.44 -7.83
CA PRO A 323 -27.90 2.61 -6.99
C PRO A 323 -28.18 2.37 -5.49
N PHE A 324 -28.88 1.30 -5.15
CA PHE A 324 -29.17 0.85 -3.78
C PHE A 324 -28.10 -0.10 -3.23
N ASN A 325 -27.18 -0.58 -4.08
CA ASN A 325 -26.15 -1.54 -3.68
C ASN A 325 -25.19 -0.89 -2.66
N SER A 326 -24.90 -1.61 -1.59
CA SER A 326 -23.97 -1.12 -0.54
C SER A 326 -22.54 -0.87 -1.01
N MET A 327 -22.16 -1.41 -2.19
CA MET A 327 -20.87 -1.12 -2.86
C MET A 327 -20.97 0.08 -3.81
N GLY A 328 -22.16 0.69 -3.96
CA GLY A 328 -22.42 1.69 -4.97
C GLY A 328 -22.20 1.15 -6.38
N LEU A 329 -21.73 1.99 -7.28
CA LEU A 329 -21.56 1.66 -8.69
C LEU A 329 -20.17 1.11 -9.04
N MET A 330 -19.19 1.21 -8.13
CA MET A 330 -17.81 0.82 -8.40
C MET A 330 -17.11 0.23 -7.17
N LYS A 331 -16.26 -0.76 -7.43
CA LYS A 331 -15.41 -1.41 -6.45
C LYS A 331 -13.99 -1.54 -6.99
N PHE A 332 -12.99 -1.33 -6.13
CA PHE A 332 -11.57 -1.48 -6.40
C PHE A 332 -11.03 -2.56 -5.47
N GLY A 333 -10.90 -3.77 -6.01
CA GLY A 333 -10.40 -4.91 -5.29
C GLY A 333 -8.87 -5.00 -5.36
N PHE A 334 -8.27 -5.46 -4.27
CA PHE A 334 -6.84 -5.79 -4.22
C PHE A 334 -6.63 -6.99 -3.28
N PRO A 335 -5.60 -7.81 -3.51
CA PRO A 335 -5.30 -8.97 -2.67
C PRO A 335 -5.09 -8.56 -1.21
N ASN A 336 -5.80 -9.21 -0.27
CA ASN A 336 -5.52 -9.13 1.17
C ASN A 336 -6.33 -10.17 1.94
N ALA A 337 -5.83 -10.53 3.15
CA ALA A 337 -6.47 -11.53 4.01
C ALA A 337 -7.68 -10.99 4.80
N TYR A 338 -7.90 -9.66 4.79
CA TYR A 338 -8.94 -9.02 5.61
C TYR A 338 -10.24 -8.77 4.86
N GLY A 339 -10.31 -9.08 3.55
CA GLY A 339 -11.46 -8.76 2.70
C GLY A 339 -11.72 -7.26 2.56
N ILE A 340 -10.69 -6.43 2.72
CA ILE A 340 -10.77 -4.97 2.58
C ILE A 340 -10.66 -4.60 1.09
N TYR A 341 -11.49 -3.65 0.65
CA TYR A 341 -11.46 -3.05 -0.67
C TYR A 341 -11.93 -1.60 -0.59
N LEU A 342 -11.69 -0.83 -1.65
CA LEU A 342 -12.27 0.49 -1.80
C LEU A 342 -13.56 0.36 -2.62
N HIS A 343 -14.59 1.15 -2.29
CA HIS A 343 -15.86 1.11 -3.04
C HIS A 343 -16.63 2.42 -2.95
N ASP A 344 -17.52 2.62 -3.90
CA ASP A 344 -18.46 3.73 -3.88
C ASP A 344 -19.43 3.62 -2.69
N GLU A 345 -20.04 4.74 -2.31
CA GLU A 345 -21.00 4.82 -1.21
C GLU A 345 -22.22 5.60 -1.66
N PRO A 346 -23.42 4.96 -1.72
CA PRO A 346 -24.65 5.66 -2.11
C PRO A 346 -25.06 6.77 -1.12
N VAL A 347 -24.79 6.57 0.19
CA VAL A 347 -25.20 7.51 1.25
C VAL A 347 -24.11 8.57 1.46
N LYS A 348 -24.10 9.58 0.60
CA LYS A 348 -23.07 10.63 0.57
C LYS A 348 -23.01 11.48 1.85
N ALA A 349 -24.07 11.56 2.64
CA ALA A 349 -24.10 12.30 3.90
C ALA A 349 -23.08 11.83 4.95
N GLN A 350 -22.55 10.60 4.84
CA GLN A 350 -21.52 10.10 5.76
C GLN A 350 -20.21 10.87 5.64
N PHE A 351 -19.90 11.44 4.48
CA PHE A 351 -18.64 12.14 4.23
C PHE A 351 -18.58 13.54 4.82
N SER A 352 -19.72 14.14 5.16
CA SER A 352 -19.77 15.44 5.83
C SER A 352 -19.49 15.34 7.34
N LYS A 353 -19.60 14.14 7.92
CA LYS A 353 -19.33 13.92 9.36
C LYS A 353 -17.86 14.22 9.70
N SER A 354 -17.62 14.76 10.91
CA SER A 354 -16.27 14.93 11.44
C SER A 354 -15.61 13.56 11.71
N GLU A 355 -16.36 12.64 12.33
CA GLU A 355 -15.92 11.28 12.58
C GLU A 355 -16.42 10.36 11.47
N ARG A 356 -15.50 9.66 10.82
CA ARG A 356 -15.80 8.81 9.66
C ARG A 356 -15.27 7.38 9.80
N ALA A 357 -15.01 6.93 11.03
CA ALA A 357 -14.71 5.53 11.34
C ALA A 357 -16.03 4.74 11.49
N LEU A 358 -16.67 4.38 10.37
CA LEU A 358 -18.06 3.90 10.34
C LEU A 358 -18.24 2.57 9.57
N SER A 359 -17.19 2.03 8.95
CA SER A 359 -17.27 0.80 8.16
C SER A 359 -16.81 -0.43 8.95
N ASN A 360 -17.01 -1.61 8.37
CA ASN A 360 -16.45 -2.88 8.86
C ASN A 360 -15.05 -3.17 8.28
N GLY A 361 -14.26 -2.13 8.00
CA GLY A 361 -12.88 -2.24 7.50
C GLY A 361 -12.70 -1.71 6.08
N CYS A 362 -13.69 -1.84 5.19
CA CYS A 362 -13.59 -1.32 3.82
C CYS A 362 -13.55 0.21 3.79
N VAL A 363 -12.97 0.75 2.72
CA VAL A 363 -12.82 2.19 2.50
C VAL A 363 -13.93 2.66 1.55
N ARG A 364 -14.82 3.53 2.03
CA ARG A 364 -15.92 4.09 1.25
C ARG A 364 -15.53 5.40 0.62
N LEU A 365 -15.84 5.55 -0.65
CA LEU A 365 -15.46 6.70 -1.47
C LEU A 365 -16.66 7.62 -1.74
N PRO A 366 -16.50 8.94 -1.61
CA PRO A 366 -17.54 9.90 -2.00
C PRO A 366 -17.73 9.97 -3.52
N ASP A 367 -16.65 9.73 -4.28
CA ASP A 367 -16.59 9.85 -5.73
C ASP A 367 -15.66 8.77 -6.31
N ALA A 368 -16.21 7.57 -6.44
CA ALA A 368 -15.49 6.43 -7.00
C ALA A 368 -15.21 6.61 -8.50
N ALA A 369 -16.06 7.32 -9.24
CA ALA A 369 -15.86 7.59 -10.66
C ALA A 369 -14.61 8.48 -10.89
N ARG A 370 -14.37 9.46 -10.03
CA ARG A 370 -13.16 10.30 -10.06
C ARG A 370 -11.89 9.47 -9.84
N LEU A 371 -11.92 8.55 -8.87
CA LEU A 371 -10.81 7.62 -8.64
C LEU A 371 -10.59 6.71 -9.86
N ALA A 372 -11.66 6.13 -10.40
CA ALA A 372 -11.58 5.25 -11.58
C ALA A 372 -11.00 5.99 -12.79
N ARG A 373 -11.46 7.21 -13.07
CA ARG A 373 -10.92 8.08 -14.14
C ARG A 373 -9.43 8.35 -13.94
N TRP A 374 -9.01 8.66 -12.73
CA TRP A 374 -7.60 8.89 -12.44
C TRP A 374 -6.76 7.62 -12.69
N MET A 375 -7.26 6.43 -12.32
CA MET A 375 -6.55 5.18 -12.52
C MET A 375 -6.52 4.72 -13.99
N LEU A 376 -7.63 4.87 -14.72
CA LEU A 376 -7.79 4.44 -16.11
C LEU A 376 -7.22 5.46 -17.12
N GLY A 377 -7.17 6.76 -16.76
CA GLY A 377 -6.88 7.86 -17.67
C GLY A 377 -8.08 8.34 -18.49
N HIS A 378 -9.23 7.70 -18.35
CA HIS A 378 -10.51 8.01 -19.01
C HIS A 378 -11.69 7.59 -18.14
N ASP A 379 -12.91 8.04 -18.48
CA ASP A 379 -14.11 7.58 -17.80
C ASP A 379 -14.32 6.07 -18.00
N PRO A 380 -14.70 5.33 -16.95
CA PRO A 380 -14.97 3.91 -17.08
C PRO A 380 -16.15 3.68 -18.02
N GLN A 381 -15.97 2.87 -19.06
CA GLN A 381 -17.03 2.48 -19.96
C GLN A 381 -17.83 1.35 -19.32
N VAL A 382 -19.13 1.57 -19.15
CA VAL A 382 -20.07 0.59 -18.58
C VAL A 382 -20.91 0.01 -19.69
N ALA A 383 -20.74 -1.27 -19.99
CA ALA A 383 -21.64 -1.98 -20.89
C ALA A 383 -22.99 -2.22 -20.19
N GLY A 384 -24.10 -2.01 -20.88
CA GLY A 384 -25.43 -2.15 -20.26
C GLY A 384 -25.71 -3.56 -19.76
N GLY A 385 -26.33 -3.68 -18.59
CA GLY A 385 -27.06 -4.86 -18.12
C GLY A 385 -26.33 -5.92 -17.31
N ALA A 386 -25.02 -6.07 -17.39
CA ALA A 386 -24.30 -7.10 -16.64
C ALA A 386 -23.73 -6.58 -15.30
N GLY A 387 -23.79 -7.40 -14.24
CA GLY A 387 -23.08 -7.14 -13.00
C GLY A 387 -21.61 -7.58 -13.06
N ASP A 388 -20.78 -7.11 -12.12
CA ASP A 388 -19.35 -7.44 -11.98
C ASP A 388 -18.54 -7.28 -13.27
N GLN A 389 -18.66 -6.14 -13.95
CA GLN A 389 -17.84 -5.85 -15.11
C GLN A 389 -16.45 -5.41 -14.67
N HIS A 390 -15.43 -6.16 -15.05
CA HIS A 390 -14.04 -5.87 -14.70
C HIS A 390 -13.36 -5.10 -15.84
N ILE A 391 -12.90 -3.88 -15.54
CA ILE A 391 -12.11 -3.06 -16.46
C ILE A 391 -10.66 -3.10 -15.97
N ALA A 392 -9.77 -3.74 -16.74
CA ALA A 392 -8.36 -3.85 -16.41
C ALA A 392 -7.69 -2.47 -16.43
N LEU A 393 -6.82 -2.21 -15.47
CA LEU A 393 -5.99 -1.01 -15.48
C LEU A 393 -4.82 -1.17 -16.46
N PRO A 394 -4.39 -0.11 -17.15
CA PRO A 394 -3.19 -0.15 -18.00
C PRO A 394 -1.94 -0.61 -17.23
N GLN A 395 -1.85 -0.23 -15.98
CA GLN A 395 -0.84 -0.63 -15.02
C GLN A 395 -1.47 -0.78 -13.64
N ALA A 396 -1.10 -1.81 -12.90
CA ALA A 396 -1.55 -1.96 -11.53
C ALA A 396 -1.10 -0.76 -10.67
N VAL A 397 -2.02 -0.20 -9.89
CA VAL A 397 -1.77 0.96 -9.04
C VAL A 397 -1.57 0.49 -7.61
N PRO A 398 -0.37 0.69 -7.03
CA PRO A 398 -0.12 0.36 -5.63
C PRO A 398 -1.05 1.15 -4.71
N VAL A 399 -1.53 0.50 -3.65
CA VAL A 399 -2.31 1.11 -2.58
C VAL A 399 -1.62 0.87 -1.24
N TYR A 400 -1.31 1.95 -0.54
CA TYR A 400 -0.71 1.95 0.79
C TYR A 400 -1.76 2.41 1.80
N ILE A 401 -2.22 1.50 2.64
CA ILE A 401 -3.05 1.85 3.80
C ILE A 401 -2.08 2.05 4.96
N THR A 402 -1.76 3.30 5.29
CA THR A 402 -0.80 3.66 6.33
C THR A 402 -1.45 4.59 7.35
N TYR A 403 -1.14 4.42 8.62
CA TYR A 403 -1.80 5.12 9.71
C TYR A 403 -0.98 6.32 10.18
N LEU A 404 -1.37 7.52 9.73
CA LEU A 404 -0.64 8.76 9.99
C LEU A 404 -1.52 9.74 10.76
N THR A 405 -1.27 9.85 12.07
CA THR A 405 -1.92 10.85 12.92
C THR A 405 -1.27 12.23 12.79
N ALA A 406 0.04 12.28 12.54
CA ALA A 406 0.77 13.51 12.25
C ALA A 406 0.62 13.85 10.77
N GLN A 407 0.05 15.02 10.48
CA GLN A 407 -0.15 15.53 9.13
C GLN A 407 0.62 16.84 8.95
N PRO A 408 1.69 16.86 8.16
CA PRO A 408 2.40 18.08 7.86
C PRO A 408 1.47 19.08 7.16
N VAL A 409 1.58 20.32 7.53
CA VAL A 409 0.90 21.45 6.87
C VAL A 409 1.92 22.48 6.39
N PRO A 410 1.58 23.32 5.42
CA PRO A 410 2.48 24.39 4.98
C PRO A 410 3.02 25.20 6.16
N GLY A 411 4.32 25.54 6.13
CA GLY A 411 5.00 26.24 7.21
C GLY A 411 5.65 25.34 8.26
N GLY A 412 5.66 24.01 8.06
CA GLY A 412 6.37 23.05 8.92
C GLY A 412 5.63 22.65 10.19
N ALA A 413 4.42 23.17 10.42
CA ALA A 413 3.58 22.75 11.53
C ALA A 413 2.96 21.37 11.27
N VAL A 414 2.49 20.73 12.34
CA VAL A 414 1.83 19.41 12.28
C VAL A 414 0.41 19.54 12.81
N ARG A 415 -0.55 19.15 11.99
CA ARG A 415 -1.93 18.93 12.42
C ARG A 415 -2.07 17.47 12.88
N TRP A 416 -2.62 17.29 14.07
CA TRP A 416 -2.85 15.96 14.63
C TRP A 416 -4.26 15.46 14.35
N ALA A 417 -4.36 14.25 13.82
CA ALA A 417 -5.60 13.48 13.80
C ALA A 417 -5.74 12.66 15.10
N SER A 418 -6.97 12.30 15.44
CA SER A 418 -7.23 11.41 16.58
C SER A 418 -6.65 10.01 16.34
N ASP A 419 -6.00 9.45 17.35
CA ASP A 419 -5.50 8.07 17.30
C ASP A 419 -6.63 7.06 17.58
N ILE A 420 -7.55 6.91 16.63
CA ILE A 420 -8.74 6.07 16.76
C ILE A 420 -8.43 4.59 16.92
N TYR A 421 -7.27 4.12 16.44
CA TYR A 421 -6.85 2.72 16.52
C TYR A 421 -5.81 2.46 17.62
N SER A 422 -5.39 3.49 18.37
CA SER A 422 -4.38 3.40 19.43
C SER A 422 -3.03 2.85 18.95
N LEU A 423 -2.59 3.29 17.77
CA LEU A 423 -1.33 2.86 17.15
C LEU A 423 -0.15 3.82 17.42
N ASP A 424 -0.38 4.97 18.05
CA ASP A 424 0.66 5.95 18.41
C ASP A 424 1.22 5.74 19.82
N SER A 425 0.73 4.74 20.55
CA SER A 425 1.33 4.38 21.85
C SER A 425 2.81 4.11 21.66
N PRO A 426 3.68 4.62 22.55
CA PRO A 426 5.11 4.39 22.43
C PRO A 426 5.35 2.89 22.35
N VAL A 427 6.08 2.46 21.31
CA VAL A 427 6.64 1.11 21.24
C VAL A 427 7.71 1.06 22.33
N THR A 428 7.30 0.85 23.57
CA THR A 428 8.19 0.45 24.63
C THR A 428 8.68 -0.94 24.26
N SER A 429 9.90 -1.07 23.81
CA SER A 429 10.72 -2.28 23.58
C SER A 429 10.01 -3.46 22.89
N PRO A 430 10.69 -4.31 22.14
CA PRO A 430 10.05 -5.39 21.42
C PRO A 430 9.38 -6.33 22.42
N VAL A 431 8.07 -6.19 22.58
CA VAL A 431 7.26 -7.20 23.23
C VAL A 431 7.29 -8.41 22.31
N THR A 432 8.05 -9.40 22.72
CA THR A 432 7.99 -10.76 22.18
C THR A 432 6.55 -11.26 22.39
N THR A 433 5.69 -11.03 21.41
CA THR A 433 4.37 -11.65 21.41
C THR A 433 4.58 -13.13 21.09
N ARG A 434 4.62 -13.96 22.13
CA ARG A 434 4.46 -15.40 21.99
C ARG A 434 3.08 -15.61 21.38
N LEU A 435 3.04 -16.01 20.12
CA LEU A 435 1.88 -16.64 19.53
C LEU A 435 1.69 -17.97 20.26
N THR A 436 0.79 -18.03 21.22
CA THR A 436 0.24 -19.29 21.68
C THR A 436 -0.65 -19.81 20.57
N ALA A 437 -0.16 -20.85 19.89
CA ALA A 437 -1.00 -21.70 19.05
C ALA A 437 -2.08 -22.33 19.93
N ASN A 438 -3.33 -22.21 19.56
CA ASN A 438 -4.44 -23.12 19.79
C ASN A 438 -5.28 -23.19 18.52
#